data_991ec8628865811c7f27b0a67db1efcd
#
_entry.id   991ec8628865811c7f27b0a67db1efcd
#
_cell.length_a   1.000
_cell.length_b   1.000
_cell.length_c   1.000
_cell.angle_alpha   90.00
_cell.angle_beta   90.00
_cell.angle_gamma   90.00
#
_symmetry.space_group_name_H-M   'P 1'
#
loop_
_entity.id
_entity.type
_entity.pdbx_description
1 polymer ?
#
loop_
_entity_poly.entity_id
_entity_poly.type
_entity_poly.pdbx_seq_one_letter_code
_entity_poly.pdbx_strand_id
1 'polypeptide(L)'
;MPSPFENLLPRYDAVVIGAGLGGMTAANNLAKFGRKVLLLEHHYQLGGLATFFKRAGGHVFDISLHGFPHGMIKSTRRYWTKEISDRIHQLSDVRFINPDFDVRTTFDRADFTRIMIEQFRVPAETVEAFFAHLREMNYYDNDPRTTRELFEQFFPGRPDIQRLLLEPIAYANGSTLDDPAITFGIVFSNFMSKGVFIFQGGTDTMINLMTVEMKANGVDIRRNVLVEKVLVEKDAAGRRRVVGVKLRGTRLGEEAEVACATVVSNANIKDTVLKLTDATAFDDSFLEQARQVRVNTSSCQVYMGVRTGESIPHIGDLVFTSEAKPFSSRELIDFHTTSRTYSVYYPDTRPHTKIPRYAIVTSVNQQYEDWANLSEADYQTHKARVIEESFRGLEKFIPDIRAKVDHAEAATPRTVNRYVRHVAGTSFGTKFEGLKVSMGLPEQVGGLYHAGSVGIIMSGWLGTINYGVIVSAKADAYLREPNADPLGEAAASAGAGV
;
A
#
# COMPACT_ATOMS: atom_id res chain seq x y z
N MET A 1 8.85 -18.18 25.21
CA MET A 1 8.73 -18.32 23.73
C MET A 1 10.15 -18.45 23.20
N PRO A 2 10.39 -19.23 22.15
CA PRO A 2 11.74 -19.36 21.58
C PRO A 2 12.23 -18.01 21.06
N SER A 3 13.54 -17.81 21.05
CA SER A 3 14.18 -16.63 20.47
C SER A 3 13.82 -16.51 18.99
N PRO A 4 13.56 -15.29 18.47
CA PRO A 4 13.34 -15.09 17.03
C PRO A 4 14.60 -15.41 16.20
N PHE A 5 15.76 -15.55 16.87
CA PHE A 5 17.04 -15.86 16.25
C PHE A 5 17.44 -17.34 16.36
N GLU A 6 16.57 -18.19 16.92
CA GLU A 6 16.83 -19.63 16.98
C GLU A 6 17.00 -20.20 15.56
N ASN A 7 18.10 -20.93 15.31
CA ASN A 7 18.48 -21.47 14.00
C ASN A 7 18.61 -20.41 12.87
N LEU A 8 18.88 -19.16 13.21
CA LEU A 8 19.19 -18.14 12.23
C LEU A 8 20.55 -18.46 11.57
N LEU A 9 20.59 -18.45 10.25
CA LEU A 9 21.85 -18.65 9.54
C LEU A 9 22.74 -17.41 9.70
N PRO A 10 24.07 -17.56 9.77
CA PRO A 10 24.96 -16.40 9.86
C PRO A 10 25.02 -15.60 8.57
N ARG A 11 24.56 -16.20 7.44
CA ARG A 11 24.61 -15.60 6.11
C ARG A 11 23.47 -16.02 5.22
N TYR A 12 22.96 -15.05 4.44
CA TYR A 12 21.99 -15.23 3.35
C TYR A 12 22.49 -14.51 2.09
N ASP A 13 21.95 -14.88 0.92
CA ASP A 13 22.22 -14.13 -0.32
C ASP A 13 21.52 -12.77 -0.26
N ALA A 14 20.29 -12.76 0.22
CA ALA A 14 19.47 -11.56 0.33
C ALA A 14 18.71 -11.49 1.67
N VAL A 15 18.66 -10.28 2.24
CA VAL A 15 17.79 -9.94 3.37
C VAL A 15 16.71 -8.98 2.89
N VAL A 16 15.45 -9.28 3.20
CA VAL A 16 14.30 -8.42 2.91
C VAL A 16 13.78 -7.81 4.20
N ILE A 17 13.73 -6.47 4.26
CA ILE A 17 13.28 -5.71 5.42
C ILE A 17 11.81 -5.35 5.27
N GLY A 18 10.95 -5.88 6.13
CA GLY A 18 9.51 -5.62 6.15
C GLY A 18 8.70 -6.53 5.23
N ALA A 19 7.67 -7.13 5.82
CA ALA A 19 6.79 -8.09 5.15
C ALA A 19 5.46 -7.46 4.67
N GLY A 20 5.50 -6.23 4.14
CA GLY A 20 4.43 -5.71 3.27
C GLY A 20 4.44 -6.43 1.92
N LEU A 21 3.43 -6.22 1.09
CA LEU A 21 3.27 -6.95 -0.19
C LEU A 21 4.49 -6.87 -1.12
N GLY A 22 5.15 -5.71 -1.16
CA GLY A 22 6.37 -5.53 -1.97
C GLY A 22 7.52 -6.41 -1.45
N GLY A 23 7.77 -6.40 -0.13
CA GLY A 23 8.80 -7.21 0.51
C GLY A 23 8.50 -8.71 0.41
N MET A 24 7.26 -9.13 0.67
CA MET A 24 6.83 -10.53 0.50
C MET A 24 7.04 -11.00 -0.94
N THR A 25 6.69 -10.16 -1.92
CA THR A 25 6.86 -10.50 -3.34
C THR A 25 8.33 -10.58 -3.72
N ALA A 26 9.15 -9.64 -3.26
CA ALA A 26 10.59 -9.66 -3.52
C ALA A 26 11.24 -10.91 -2.90
N ALA A 27 10.91 -11.24 -1.65
CA ALA A 27 11.43 -12.43 -0.97
C ALA A 27 11.04 -13.72 -1.69
N ASN A 28 9.74 -13.85 -2.07
CA ASN A 28 9.26 -15.03 -2.79
C ASN A 28 9.95 -15.21 -4.14
N ASN A 29 10.09 -14.15 -4.92
CA ASN A 29 10.75 -14.22 -6.23
C ASN A 29 12.24 -14.54 -6.12
N LEU A 30 12.97 -13.91 -5.19
CA LEU A 30 14.38 -14.21 -4.95
C LEU A 30 14.57 -15.68 -4.56
N ALA A 31 13.70 -16.22 -3.72
CA ALA A 31 13.73 -17.65 -3.38
C ALA A 31 13.43 -18.55 -4.58
N LYS A 32 12.46 -18.17 -5.44
CA LYS A 32 12.20 -18.89 -6.72
C LYS A 32 13.39 -18.83 -7.69
N PHE A 33 14.24 -17.82 -7.61
CA PHE A 33 15.51 -17.75 -8.34
C PHE A 33 16.63 -18.60 -7.70
N GLY A 34 16.35 -19.33 -6.61
CA GLY A 34 17.29 -20.19 -5.91
C GLY A 34 18.16 -19.47 -4.88
N ARG A 35 17.83 -18.24 -4.49
CA ARG A 35 18.59 -17.48 -3.48
C ARG A 35 18.17 -17.90 -2.07
N LYS A 36 19.13 -17.91 -1.14
CA LYS A 36 18.87 -18.03 0.30
C LYS A 36 18.36 -16.68 0.82
N VAL A 37 17.09 -16.61 1.19
CA VAL A 37 16.41 -15.36 1.54
C VAL A 37 15.95 -15.36 2.97
N LEU A 38 16.26 -14.27 3.70
CA LEU A 38 15.74 -13.96 5.02
C LEU A 38 14.74 -12.81 4.91
N LEU A 39 13.49 -13.03 5.29
CA LEU A 39 12.43 -12.00 5.40
C LEU A 39 12.22 -11.62 6.87
N LEU A 40 12.42 -10.35 7.18
CA LEU A 40 12.35 -9.82 8.55
C LEU A 40 11.14 -8.89 8.71
N GLU A 41 10.33 -9.14 9.74
CA GLU A 41 9.16 -8.33 10.06
C GLU A 41 9.16 -7.95 11.54
N HIS A 42 9.05 -6.66 11.84
CA HIS A 42 9.04 -6.16 13.23
C HIS A 42 7.74 -6.49 13.97
N HIS A 43 6.64 -6.66 13.24
CA HIS A 43 5.34 -7.00 13.78
C HIS A 43 5.17 -8.52 13.91
N TYR A 44 4.18 -8.96 14.69
CA TYR A 44 3.86 -10.39 14.79
C TYR A 44 3.08 -10.92 13.58
N GLN A 45 2.54 -10.04 12.74
CA GLN A 45 1.80 -10.38 11.52
C GLN A 45 2.52 -9.87 10.27
N LEU A 46 2.40 -10.63 9.17
CA LEU A 46 2.85 -10.24 7.85
C LEU A 46 1.75 -9.45 7.12
N GLY A 47 2.10 -8.80 6.01
CA GLY A 47 1.18 -8.10 5.11
C GLY A 47 1.29 -6.58 5.16
N GLY A 48 1.91 -5.99 6.18
CA GLY A 48 1.96 -4.54 6.34
C GLY A 48 0.56 -3.94 6.43
N LEU A 49 0.21 -2.97 5.57
CA LEU A 49 -1.16 -2.44 5.47
C LEU A 49 -2.16 -3.38 4.79
N ALA A 50 -1.69 -4.42 4.08
CA ALA A 50 -2.54 -5.47 3.52
C ALA A 50 -2.78 -6.62 4.51
N THR A 51 -2.77 -6.37 5.81
CA THR A 51 -3.02 -7.37 6.85
C THR A 51 -4.43 -7.24 7.45
N PHE A 52 -4.68 -8.00 8.48
CA PHE A 52 -5.97 -8.09 9.16
C PHE A 52 -5.79 -8.09 10.67
N PHE A 53 -6.87 -7.92 11.40
CA PHE A 53 -6.89 -8.16 12.83
C PHE A 53 -8.21 -8.79 13.27
N LYS A 54 -8.19 -9.43 14.45
CA LYS A 54 -9.35 -10.12 15.02
C LYS A 54 -9.80 -9.44 16.32
N ARG A 55 -11.11 -9.48 16.56
CA ARG A 55 -11.70 -8.97 17.81
C ARG A 55 -12.64 -10.00 18.44
N ALA A 56 -12.98 -9.74 19.70
CA ALA A 56 -13.99 -10.51 20.41
C ALA A 56 -15.29 -10.58 19.60
N GLY A 57 -16.09 -11.62 19.83
CA GLY A 57 -17.27 -11.85 19.01
C GLY A 57 -16.99 -12.54 17.67
N GLY A 58 -15.72 -12.80 17.34
CA GLY A 58 -15.30 -13.49 16.10
C GLY A 58 -15.20 -12.57 14.90
N HIS A 59 -15.14 -11.24 15.10
CA HIS A 59 -14.91 -10.28 14.03
C HIS A 59 -13.50 -10.39 13.46
N VAL A 60 -13.41 -10.32 12.13
CA VAL A 60 -12.16 -10.23 11.37
C VAL A 60 -12.26 -9.03 10.45
N PHE A 61 -11.31 -8.11 10.57
CA PHE A 61 -11.28 -6.90 9.77
C PHE A 61 -10.04 -6.86 8.90
N ASP A 62 -10.21 -6.55 7.63
CA ASP A 62 -9.14 -6.13 6.75
C ASP A 62 -8.74 -4.69 7.09
N ILE A 63 -7.43 -4.40 7.18
CA ILE A 63 -7.00 -3.07 7.63
C ILE A 63 -7.34 -2.01 6.59
N SER A 64 -7.11 -2.26 5.30
CA SER A 64 -7.20 -1.22 4.27
C SER A 64 -7.65 -1.73 2.90
N LEU A 65 -8.46 -2.79 2.85
CA LEU A 65 -8.94 -3.28 1.57
C LEU A 65 -10.22 -2.57 1.16
N HIS A 66 -10.12 -1.71 0.15
CA HIS A 66 -11.27 -1.08 -0.49
C HIS A 66 -11.46 -1.53 -1.94
N GLY A 67 -10.45 -2.16 -2.52
CA GLY A 67 -10.44 -2.66 -3.88
C GLY A 67 -9.11 -2.38 -4.59
N PHE A 68 -8.89 -3.07 -5.69
CA PHE A 68 -7.69 -2.96 -6.49
C PHE A 68 -8.00 -3.20 -7.98
N PRO A 69 -7.13 -2.76 -8.93
CA PRO A 69 -7.38 -2.92 -10.35
C PRO A 69 -7.18 -4.36 -10.84
N HIS A 70 -7.77 -4.69 -11.99
CA HIS A 70 -7.72 -5.99 -12.66
C HIS A 70 -6.30 -6.59 -12.81
N GLY A 71 -5.28 -5.74 -12.92
CA GLY A 71 -3.88 -6.17 -13.02
C GLY A 71 -3.43 -7.14 -11.92
N MET A 72 -4.08 -7.10 -10.74
CA MET A 72 -3.83 -8.05 -9.64
C MET A 72 -3.99 -9.51 -10.07
N ILE A 73 -4.99 -9.85 -10.89
CA ILE A 73 -5.21 -11.23 -11.38
C ILE A 73 -3.98 -11.73 -12.16
N LYS A 74 -3.45 -10.89 -13.07
CA LYS A 74 -2.28 -11.25 -13.87
C LYS A 74 -1.02 -11.37 -13.00
N SER A 75 -0.80 -10.40 -12.11
CA SER A 75 0.38 -10.35 -11.26
C SER A 75 0.39 -11.51 -10.26
N THR A 76 -0.74 -11.80 -9.59
CA THR A 76 -0.83 -12.91 -8.65
C THR A 76 -0.72 -14.27 -9.34
N ARG A 77 -1.34 -14.45 -10.52
CA ARG A 77 -1.21 -15.69 -11.30
C ARG A 77 0.22 -15.97 -11.75
N ARG A 78 0.96 -14.93 -12.14
CA ARG A 78 2.31 -15.07 -12.67
C ARG A 78 3.37 -15.24 -11.59
N TYR A 79 3.28 -14.46 -10.51
CA TYR A 79 4.35 -14.34 -9.52
C TYR A 79 4.05 -15.05 -8.21
N TRP A 80 2.79 -15.39 -7.98
CA TRP A 80 2.32 -16.12 -6.81
C TRP A 80 1.72 -17.47 -7.24
N THR A 81 0.43 -17.68 -7.00
CA THR A 81 -0.23 -18.93 -7.34
C THR A 81 -1.55 -18.71 -8.09
N LYS A 82 -1.98 -19.75 -8.84
CA LYS A 82 -3.29 -19.78 -9.48
C LYS A 82 -4.42 -19.65 -8.43
N GLU A 83 -4.26 -20.31 -7.28
CA GLU A 83 -5.25 -20.29 -6.20
C GLU A 83 -5.49 -18.85 -5.71
N ILE A 84 -4.44 -18.04 -5.50
CA ILE A 84 -4.56 -16.64 -5.11
C ILE A 84 -5.30 -15.85 -6.19
N SER A 85 -4.94 -16.04 -7.46
CA SER A 85 -5.56 -15.27 -8.55
C SER A 85 -7.03 -15.61 -8.78
N ASP A 86 -7.42 -16.87 -8.57
CA ASP A 86 -8.79 -17.36 -8.79
C ASP A 86 -9.78 -16.86 -7.71
N ARG A 87 -9.27 -16.33 -6.58
CA ARG A 87 -10.06 -15.71 -5.51
C ARG A 87 -10.31 -14.21 -5.73
N ILE A 88 -9.86 -13.66 -6.83
CA ILE A 88 -10.03 -12.23 -7.15
C ILE A 88 -11.30 -12.07 -7.99
N HIS A 89 -12.28 -11.31 -7.46
CA HIS A 89 -13.58 -11.06 -8.07
C HIS A 89 -13.82 -9.57 -8.28
N GLN A 90 -14.56 -9.24 -9.33
CA GLN A 90 -14.94 -7.86 -9.62
C GLN A 90 -16.05 -7.40 -8.67
N LEU A 91 -15.93 -6.18 -8.15
CA LEU A 91 -17.03 -5.48 -7.53
C LEU A 91 -17.94 -4.91 -8.62
N SER A 92 -19.24 -5.11 -8.49
CA SER A 92 -20.22 -4.74 -9.52
C SER A 92 -21.06 -3.53 -9.15
N ASP A 93 -21.07 -3.13 -7.88
CA ASP A 93 -21.91 -2.03 -7.39
C ASP A 93 -21.05 -1.01 -6.59
N VAL A 94 -20.39 -0.14 -7.34
CA VAL A 94 -19.70 1.04 -6.80
C VAL A 94 -20.63 2.24 -6.88
N ARG A 95 -20.78 2.98 -5.79
CA ARG A 95 -21.71 4.10 -5.71
C ARG A 95 -21.02 5.37 -5.26
N PHE A 96 -21.31 6.49 -5.93
CA PHE A 96 -20.88 7.83 -5.59
C PHE A 96 -22.07 8.68 -5.22
N ILE A 97 -22.08 9.25 -4.01
CA ILE A 97 -23.19 10.05 -3.50
C ILE A 97 -22.63 11.37 -2.93
N ASN A 98 -23.03 12.47 -3.52
CA ASN A 98 -22.64 13.81 -3.09
C ASN A 98 -23.73 14.82 -3.50
N PRO A 99 -23.61 16.12 -3.16
CA PRO A 99 -24.62 17.13 -3.49
C PRO A 99 -24.82 17.36 -4.98
N ASP A 100 -23.91 16.93 -5.85
CA ASP A 100 -23.97 17.17 -7.29
C ASP A 100 -24.58 15.98 -8.04
N PHE A 101 -24.42 14.75 -7.53
CA PHE A 101 -24.94 13.53 -8.18
C PHE A 101 -25.02 12.31 -7.23
N ASP A 102 -25.85 11.34 -7.63
CA ASP A 102 -25.89 9.97 -7.12
C ASP A 102 -25.71 9.03 -8.30
N VAL A 103 -24.56 8.36 -8.38
CA VAL A 103 -24.15 7.53 -9.52
C VAL A 103 -23.82 6.12 -9.03
N ARG A 104 -24.35 5.10 -9.71
CA ARG A 104 -23.93 3.71 -9.58
C ARG A 104 -23.18 3.26 -10.83
N THR A 105 -22.09 2.52 -10.64
CA THR A 105 -21.19 2.12 -11.71
C THR A 105 -20.50 0.80 -11.40
N THR A 106 -20.16 0.04 -12.44
CA THR A 106 -19.21 -1.07 -12.35
C THR A 106 -17.76 -0.58 -12.33
N PHE A 107 -17.57 0.74 -12.48
CA PHE A 107 -16.28 1.41 -12.51
C PHE A 107 -15.35 0.91 -13.63
N ASP A 108 -15.89 0.35 -14.69
CA ASP A 108 -15.15 0.07 -15.92
C ASP A 108 -15.32 1.18 -16.96
N ARG A 109 -14.45 1.19 -17.96
CA ARG A 109 -14.42 2.26 -18.95
C ARG A 109 -15.74 2.38 -19.72
N ALA A 110 -16.36 1.29 -20.10
CA ALA A 110 -17.57 1.31 -20.93
C ALA A 110 -18.73 1.93 -20.17
N ASP A 111 -18.93 1.49 -18.91
CA ASP A 111 -19.98 2.02 -18.06
C ASP A 111 -19.72 3.49 -17.69
N PHE A 112 -18.47 3.84 -17.36
CA PHE A 112 -18.11 5.21 -17.01
C PHE A 112 -18.24 6.17 -18.20
N THR A 113 -17.89 5.73 -19.41
CA THR A 113 -18.14 6.47 -20.66
C THR A 113 -19.63 6.73 -20.85
N ARG A 114 -20.47 5.70 -20.68
CA ARG A 114 -21.93 5.83 -20.77
C ARG A 114 -22.46 6.85 -19.76
N ILE A 115 -22.02 6.79 -18.52
CA ILE A 115 -22.41 7.74 -17.45
C ILE A 115 -22.04 9.17 -17.85
N MET A 116 -20.81 9.42 -18.30
CA MET A 116 -20.36 10.75 -18.70
C MET A 116 -21.21 11.32 -19.83
N ILE A 117 -21.57 10.50 -20.82
CA ILE A 117 -22.37 10.91 -21.96
C ILE A 117 -23.83 11.13 -21.57
N GLU A 118 -24.46 10.11 -20.94
CA GLU A 118 -25.91 10.12 -20.71
C GLU A 118 -26.32 10.97 -19.52
N GLN A 119 -25.60 10.90 -18.41
CA GLN A 119 -25.97 11.60 -17.17
C GLN A 119 -25.33 12.99 -17.11
N PHE A 120 -24.06 13.12 -17.47
CA PHE A 120 -23.33 14.38 -17.38
C PHE A 120 -23.33 15.18 -18.68
N ARG A 121 -23.91 14.66 -19.78
CA ARG A 121 -24.04 15.32 -21.07
C ARG A 121 -22.71 15.77 -21.66
N VAL A 122 -21.66 15.01 -21.44
CA VAL A 122 -20.36 15.25 -22.08
C VAL A 122 -20.43 14.72 -23.53
N PRO A 123 -19.96 15.49 -24.54
CA PRO A 123 -19.89 14.99 -25.91
C PRO A 123 -19.05 13.71 -26.02
N ALA A 124 -19.51 12.73 -26.79
CA ALA A 124 -18.86 11.42 -26.91
C ALA A 124 -17.40 11.56 -27.41
N GLU A 125 -17.15 12.45 -28.35
CA GLU A 125 -15.81 12.75 -28.86
C GLU A 125 -14.88 13.28 -27.77
N THR A 126 -15.37 14.10 -26.85
CA THR A 126 -14.57 14.62 -25.71
C THR A 126 -14.22 13.49 -24.75
N VAL A 127 -15.17 12.60 -24.43
CA VAL A 127 -14.93 11.46 -23.55
C VAL A 127 -13.88 10.52 -24.16
N GLU A 128 -14.02 10.21 -25.46
CA GLU A 128 -13.05 9.33 -26.16
C GLU A 128 -11.66 10.00 -26.25
N ALA A 129 -11.58 11.27 -26.54
CA ALA A 129 -10.32 12.03 -26.59
C ALA A 129 -9.63 12.05 -25.22
N PHE A 130 -10.39 12.25 -24.13
CA PHE A 130 -9.87 12.19 -22.76
C PHE A 130 -9.28 10.82 -22.43
N PHE A 131 -10.02 9.74 -22.65
CA PHE A 131 -9.53 8.38 -22.41
C PHE A 131 -8.37 7.99 -23.34
N ALA A 132 -8.33 8.47 -24.58
CA ALA A 132 -7.20 8.29 -25.47
C ALA A 132 -5.95 8.95 -24.92
N HIS A 133 -6.07 10.22 -24.50
CA HIS A 133 -4.97 10.97 -23.89
C HIS A 133 -4.42 10.28 -22.65
N LEU A 134 -5.28 9.80 -21.73
CA LEU A 134 -4.83 9.08 -20.55
C LEU A 134 -4.06 7.77 -20.87
N ARG A 135 -4.39 7.08 -21.96
CA ARG A 135 -3.69 5.85 -22.38
C ARG A 135 -2.29 6.13 -22.94
N GLU A 136 -2.09 7.30 -23.52
CA GLU A 136 -0.81 7.74 -24.10
C GLU A 136 0.15 8.26 -23.04
N MET A 137 -0.35 8.64 -21.86
CA MET A 137 0.49 9.11 -20.76
C MET A 137 1.50 8.05 -20.36
N ASN A 138 2.79 8.42 -20.36
CA ASN A 138 3.88 7.55 -19.99
C ASN A 138 4.61 8.11 -18.77
N TYR A 139 4.97 7.24 -17.86
CA TYR A 139 5.76 7.59 -16.67
C TYR A 139 7.03 8.40 -16.98
N TYR A 140 7.66 8.12 -18.10
CA TYR A 140 8.92 8.79 -18.51
C TYR A 140 8.69 10.17 -19.16
N ASP A 141 7.43 10.54 -19.41
CA ASP A 141 7.11 11.84 -19.97
C ASP A 141 7.30 12.92 -18.90
N ASN A 142 8.00 13.97 -19.28
CA ASN A 142 8.17 15.14 -18.41
C ASN A 142 6.98 16.10 -18.57
N ASP A 143 5.77 15.64 -18.21
CA ASP A 143 4.56 16.46 -18.26
C ASP A 143 4.44 17.29 -16.97
N PRO A 144 4.61 18.61 -17.02
CA PRO A 144 4.55 19.47 -15.84
C PRO A 144 3.12 19.79 -15.39
N ARG A 145 2.09 19.40 -16.16
CA ARG A 145 0.70 19.75 -15.87
C ARG A 145 0.22 19.14 -14.56
N THR A 146 -0.64 19.92 -13.90
CA THR A 146 -1.44 19.47 -12.77
C THR A 146 -2.69 18.70 -13.25
N THR A 147 -3.30 17.95 -12.35
CA THR A 147 -4.59 17.28 -12.62
C THR A 147 -5.68 18.30 -12.96
N ARG A 148 -5.64 19.50 -12.35
CA ARG A 148 -6.54 20.61 -12.66
C ARG A 148 -6.42 21.04 -14.11
N GLU A 149 -5.21 21.31 -14.59
CA GLU A 149 -4.94 21.74 -15.96
C GLU A 149 -5.35 20.65 -16.97
N LEU A 150 -5.14 19.38 -16.65
CA LEU A 150 -5.64 18.27 -17.45
C LEU A 150 -7.17 18.29 -17.56
N PHE A 151 -7.88 18.49 -16.45
CA PHE A 151 -9.34 18.51 -16.46
C PHE A 151 -9.90 19.75 -17.18
N GLU A 152 -9.31 20.93 -16.98
CA GLU A 152 -9.72 22.14 -17.70
C GLU A 152 -9.49 22.04 -19.20
N GLN A 153 -8.51 21.27 -19.66
CA GLN A 153 -8.29 21.03 -21.10
C GLN A 153 -9.46 20.30 -21.76
N PHE A 154 -10.04 19.30 -21.07
CA PHE A 154 -11.11 18.45 -21.64
C PHE A 154 -12.51 18.84 -21.18
N PHE A 155 -12.64 19.40 -19.98
CA PHE A 155 -13.91 19.70 -19.32
C PHE A 155 -13.90 21.12 -18.70
N PRO A 156 -13.70 22.17 -19.50
CA PRO A 156 -13.60 23.54 -18.99
C PRO A 156 -14.89 23.95 -18.27
N GLY A 157 -14.73 24.50 -17.06
CA GLY A 157 -15.86 24.99 -16.25
C GLY A 157 -16.83 23.88 -15.76
N ARG A 158 -16.38 22.62 -15.67
CA ARG A 158 -17.20 21.48 -15.24
C ARG A 158 -16.73 20.88 -13.91
N PRO A 159 -17.00 21.55 -12.78
CA PRO A 159 -16.61 21.06 -11.46
C PRO A 159 -17.29 19.72 -11.09
N ASP A 160 -18.48 19.43 -11.61
CA ASP A 160 -19.16 18.15 -11.49
C ASP A 160 -18.36 17.00 -12.10
N ILE A 161 -17.79 17.20 -13.28
CA ILE A 161 -16.92 16.21 -13.94
C ILE A 161 -15.59 16.08 -13.20
N GLN A 162 -14.99 17.20 -12.77
CA GLN A 162 -13.77 17.18 -11.95
C GLN A 162 -13.99 16.35 -10.69
N ARG A 163 -15.13 16.52 -10.03
CA ARG A 163 -15.53 15.74 -8.86
C ARG A 163 -15.70 14.26 -9.18
N LEU A 164 -16.45 13.93 -10.23
CA LEU A 164 -16.68 12.56 -10.67
C LEU A 164 -15.38 11.81 -10.96
N LEU A 165 -14.42 12.49 -11.58
CA LEU A 165 -13.14 11.88 -11.97
C LEU A 165 -12.15 11.79 -10.80
N LEU A 166 -12.10 12.81 -9.95
CA LEU A 166 -11.07 12.89 -8.90
C LEU A 166 -11.45 12.17 -7.60
N GLU A 167 -12.71 12.24 -7.14
CA GLU A 167 -13.11 11.65 -5.85
C GLU A 167 -12.63 10.21 -5.70
N PRO A 168 -12.84 9.28 -6.66
CA PRO A 168 -12.40 7.89 -6.51
C PRO A 168 -10.88 7.76 -6.32
N ILE A 169 -10.11 8.60 -7.01
CA ILE A 169 -8.64 8.56 -6.96
C ILE A 169 -8.13 9.23 -5.69
N ALA A 170 -8.75 10.32 -5.27
CA ALA A 170 -8.44 10.97 -3.99
C ALA A 170 -8.66 10.04 -2.80
N TYR A 171 -9.75 9.27 -2.80
CA TYR A 171 -9.98 8.22 -1.80
C TYR A 171 -8.91 7.15 -1.80
N ALA A 172 -8.49 6.74 -2.99
CA ALA A 172 -7.51 5.67 -3.14
C ALA A 172 -6.11 6.08 -2.64
N ASN A 173 -5.71 7.36 -2.82
CA ASN A 173 -4.32 7.76 -2.60
C ASN A 173 -4.10 9.18 -2.05
N GLY A 174 -5.16 9.90 -1.70
CA GLY A 174 -5.08 11.29 -1.22
C GLY A 174 -4.62 12.31 -2.26
N SER A 175 -4.79 12.03 -3.57
CA SER A 175 -4.49 12.99 -4.64
C SER A 175 -5.45 14.15 -4.64
N THR A 176 -4.93 15.32 -5.01
CA THR A 176 -5.69 16.57 -5.18
C THR A 176 -5.59 17.05 -6.62
N LEU A 177 -6.34 18.11 -6.96
CA LEU A 177 -6.24 18.76 -8.28
C LEU A 177 -4.86 19.39 -8.54
N ASP A 178 -4.10 19.65 -7.49
CA ASP A 178 -2.79 20.30 -7.57
C ASP A 178 -1.63 19.28 -7.73
N ASP A 179 -1.93 17.97 -7.68
CA ASP A 179 -0.96 16.90 -7.93
C ASP A 179 -0.71 16.70 -9.44
N PRO A 180 0.45 16.11 -9.84
CA PRO A 180 0.79 15.91 -11.25
C PRO A 180 -0.26 15.09 -12.02
N ALA A 181 -0.64 15.56 -13.22
CA ALA A 181 -1.61 14.90 -14.10
C ALA A 181 -1.24 13.44 -14.41
N ILE A 182 0.05 13.17 -14.56
CA ILE A 182 0.55 11.81 -14.85
C ILE A 182 0.18 10.83 -13.74
N THR A 183 0.18 11.25 -12.48
CA THR A 183 -0.21 10.42 -11.34
C THR A 183 -1.69 10.02 -11.43
N PHE A 184 -2.57 11.00 -11.71
CA PHE A 184 -3.99 10.76 -11.92
C PHE A 184 -4.20 9.81 -13.11
N GLY A 185 -3.60 10.13 -14.26
CA GLY A 185 -3.81 9.40 -15.50
C GLY A 185 -3.45 7.91 -15.40
N ILE A 186 -2.30 7.59 -14.82
CA ILE A 186 -1.86 6.20 -14.64
C ILE A 186 -2.78 5.45 -13.68
N VAL A 187 -3.10 6.02 -12.52
CA VAL A 187 -3.93 5.35 -11.51
C VAL A 187 -5.35 5.16 -12.04
N PHE A 188 -5.95 6.23 -12.59
CA PHE A 188 -7.31 6.18 -13.14
C PHE A 188 -7.43 5.18 -14.31
N SER A 189 -6.46 5.18 -15.23
CA SER A 189 -6.46 4.23 -16.37
C SER A 189 -6.38 2.77 -15.91
N ASN A 190 -5.63 2.48 -14.85
CA ASN A 190 -5.55 1.12 -14.32
C ASN A 190 -6.91 0.62 -13.79
N PHE A 191 -7.66 1.46 -13.08
CA PHE A 191 -9.00 1.11 -12.60
C PHE A 191 -10.00 1.04 -13.76
N MET A 192 -9.98 2.03 -14.66
CA MET A 192 -10.90 2.09 -15.80
C MET A 192 -10.73 0.96 -16.80
N SER A 193 -9.63 0.21 -16.74
CA SER A 193 -9.40 -0.88 -17.70
C SER A 193 -10.47 -1.98 -17.63
N LYS A 194 -10.88 -2.36 -16.41
CA LYS A 194 -11.88 -3.41 -16.16
C LYS A 194 -12.60 -3.26 -14.80
N GLY A 195 -12.53 -2.11 -14.14
CA GLY A 195 -13.18 -1.87 -12.86
C GLY A 195 -12.34 -2.23 -11.64
N VAL A 196 -13.01 -2.31 -10.50
CA VAL A 196 -12.47 -2.56 -9.17
C VAL A 196 -12.68 -4.02 -8.77
N PHE A 197 -11.69 -4.61 -8.14
CA PHE A 197 -11.69 -6.02 -7.74
C PHE A 197 -11.39 -6.16 -6.26
N ILE A 198 -11.87 -7.25 -5.65
CA ILE A 198 -11.63 -7.62 -4.25
C ILE A 198 -11.15 -9.07 -4.17
N PHE A 199 -10.48 -9.43 -3.07
CA PHE A 199 -10.07 -10.80 -2.78
C PHE A 199 -11.12 -11.50 -1.93
N GLN A 200 -11.71 -12.56 -2.47
CA GLN A 200 -12.66 -13.40 -1.75
C GLN A 200 -11.97 -14.16 -0.62
N GLY A 201 -12.51 -14.04 0.56
CA GLY A 201 -11.93 -14.64 1.76
C GLY A 201 -11.11 -13.64 2.60
N GLY A 202 -10.88 -12.38 2.12
CA GLY A 202 -10.21 -11.30 2.81
C GLY A 202 -8.69 -11.43 2.92
N THR A 203 -8.09 -10.43 3.54
CA THR A 203 -6.63 -10.30 3.63
C THR A 203 -5.99 -11.41 4.45
N ASP A 204 -6.65 -11.94 5.47
CA ASP A 204 -6.13 -13.06 6.26
C ASP A 204 -5.93 -14.31 5.40
N THR A 205 -6.88 -14.64 4.54
CA THR A 205 -6.74 -15.77 3.61
C THR A 205 -5.60 -15.50 2.61
N MET A 206 -5.54 -14.31 2.03
CA MET A 206 -4.50 -13.97 1.06
C MET A 206 -3.10 -14.04 1.67
N ILE A 207 -2.89 -13.41 2.81
CA ILE A 207 -1.57 -13.38 3.48
C ILE A 207 -1.16 -14.78 3.94
N ASN A 208 -2.11 -15.61 4.37
CA ASN A 208 -1.82 -16.99 4.72
C ASN A 208 -1.38 -17.81 3.49
N LEU A 209 -2.07 -17.70 2.36
CA LEU A 209 -1.68 -18.38 1.11
C LEU A 209 -0.29 -17.91 0.63
N MET A 210 -0.03 -16.61 0.66
CA MET A 210 1.27 -16.04 0.32
C MET A 210 2.37 -16.55 1.28
N THR A 211 2.06 -16.68 2.57
CA THR A 211 3.01 -17.21 3.57
C THR A 211 3.34 -18.69 3.32
N VAL A 212 2.34 -19.48 2.96
CA VAL A 212 2.55 -20.91 2.60
C VAL A 212 3.46 -21.02 1.39
N GLU A 213 3.20 -20.23 0.34
CA GLU A 213 4.01 -20.22 -0.89
C GLU A 213 5.46 -19.81 -0.62
N MET A 214 5.69 -18.74 0.15
CA MET A 214 7.05 -18.31 0.52
C MET A 214 7.82 -19.40 1.27
N LYS A 215 7.17 -20.08 2.23
CA LYS A 215 7.78 -21.18 2.97
C LYS A 215 8.10 -22.38 2.07
N ALA A 216 7.21 -22.73 1.14
CA ALA A 216 7.43 -23.78 0.17
C ALA A 216 8.64 -23.48 -0.74
N ASN A 217 8.89 -22.21 -1.03
CA ASN A 217 10.05 -21.75 -1.80
C ASN A 217 11.32 -21.57 -0.96
N GLY A 218 11.28 -21.84 0.35
CA GLY A 218 12.46 -21.83 1.23
C GLY A 218 12.80 -20.46 1.82
N VAL A 219 11.87 -19.48 1.83
CA VAL A 219 12.09 -18.21 2.51
C VAL A 219 12.13 -18.41 4.02
N ASP A 220 13.22 -18.00 4.68
CA ASP A 220 13.30 -17.92 6.14
C ASP A 220 12.56 -16.66 6.62
N ILE A 221 11.44 -16.86 7.32
CA ILE A 221 10.55 -15.77 7.74
C ILE A 221 10.67 -15.56 9.24
N ARG A 222 11.16 -14.40 9.67
CA ARG A 222 11.30 -14.03 11.08
C ARG A 222 10.41 -12.85 11.43
N ARG A 223 9.52 -13.05 12.40
CA ARG A 223 8.59 -12.06 12.94
C ARG A 223 9.10 -11.55 14.28
N ASN A 224 8.63 -10.36 14.69
CA ASN A 224 9.09 -9.69 15.90
C ASN A 224 10.60 -9.40 15.88
N VAL A 225 11.12 -9.11 14.69
CA VAL A 225 12.52 -8.73 14.46
C VAL A 225 12.57 -7.38 13.76
N LEU A 226 13.15 -6.40 14.42
CA LEU A 226 13.44 -5.08 13.88
C LEU A 226 14.83 -5.07 13.25
N VAL A 227 14.94 -4.62 12.02
CA VAL A 227 16.23 -4.24 11.45
C VAL A 227 16.58 -2.84 11.94
N GLU A 228 17.71 -2.72 12.63
CA GLU A 228 18.18 -1.43 13.17
C GLU A 228 19.10 -0.72 12.20
N LYS A 229 19.94 -1.50 11.48
CA LYS A 229 20.93 -0.95 10.53
C LYS A 229 21.13 -1.87 9.35
N VAL A 230 21.37 -1.25 8.19
CA VAL A 230 22.01 -1.86 7.03
C VAL A 230 23.51 -1.56 7.11
N LEU A 231 24.32 -2.61 7.10
CA LEU A 231 25.77 -2.52 7.19
C LEU A 231 26.34 -2.34 5.79
N VAL A 232 27.15 -1.30 5.63
CA VAL A 232 27.76 -0.92 4.34
C VAL A 232 29.27 -0.76 4.54
N GLU A 233 30.04 -1.36 3.63
CA GLU A 233 31.50 -1.24 3.59
C GLU A 233 31.97 -0.75 2.22
N LYS A 234 33.18 -0.28 2.14
CA LYS A 234 33.86 0.02 0.87
C LYS A 234 34.68 -1.18 0.43
N ASP A 235 34.48 -1.59 -0.82
CA ASP A 235 35.35 -2.61 -1.44
C ASP A 235 36.74 -2.06 -1.76
N ALA A 236 37.62 -2.92 -2.26
CA ALA A 236 39.00 -2.54 -2.62
C ALA A 236 39.07 -1.42 -3.68
N ALA A 237 38.02 -1.23 -4.47
CA ALA A 237 37.92 -0.15 -5.46
C ALA A 237 37.22 1.11 -4.87
N GLY A 238 36.96 1.12 -3.56
CA GLY A 238 36.28 2.22 -2.86
C GLY A 238 34.78 2.32 -3.08
N ARG A 239 34.13 1.34 -3.73
CA ARG A 239 32.71 1.32 -3.98
C ARG A 239 31.96 0.85 -2.73
N ARG A 240 30.91 1.55 -2.37
CA ARG A 240 30.06 1.23 -1.21
C ARG A 240 29.18 0.02 -1.52
N ARG A 241 29.14 -0.98 -0.64
CA ARG A 241 28.36 -2.22 -0.80
C ARG A 241 27.73 -2.66 0.49
N VAL A 242 26.55 -3.29 0.40
CA VAL A 242 25.94 -4.00 1.51
C VAL A 242 26.82 -5.19 1.93
N VAL A 243 26.99 -5.36 3.25
CA VAL A 243 27.68 -6.52 3.83
C VAL A 243 26.81 -7.27 4.84
N GLY A 244 25.73 -6.68 5.33
CA GLY A 244 24.83 -7.31 6.30
C GLY A 244 23.79 -6.39 6.89
N VAL A 245 23.16 -6.87 7.96
CA VAL A 245 22.15 -6.12 8.74
C VAL A 245 22.32 -6.38 10.23
N LYS A 246 22.05 -5.34 11.03
CA LYS A 246 21.88 -5.42 12.48
C LYS A 246 20.42 -5.60 12.86
N LEU A 247 20.15 -6.55 13.74
CA LEU A 247 18.82 -7.01 14.10
C LEU A 247 18.58 -6.86 15.60
N ARG A 248 17.33 -6.55 15.97
CA ARG A 248 16.87 -6.61 17.35
C ARG A 248 15.52 -7.31 17.47
N GLY A 249 15.42 -8.26 18.39
CA GLY A 249 14.17 -8.87 18.79
C GLY A 249 13.26 -7.85 19.49
N THR A 250 12.04 -7.65 18.98
CA THR A 250 11.14 -6.60 19.48
C THR A 250 10.52 -6.92 20.84
N ARG A 251 10.62 -8.17 21.32
CA ARG A 251 10.03 -8.64 22.57
C ARG A 251 11.01 -8.67 23.73
N LEU A 252 12.18 -9.25 23.53
CA LEU A 252 13.19 -9.50 24.58
C LEU A 252 14.43 -8.64 24.40
N GLY A 253 14.54 -7.90 23.27
CA GLY A 253 15.65 -6.99 23.01
C GLY A 253 16.95 -7.69 22.60
N GLU A 254 16.91 -9.00 22.28
CA GLU A 254 18.09 -9.73 21.80
C GLU A 254 18.62 -9.08 20.52
N GLU A 255 19.92 -9.10 20.33
CA GLU A 255 20.60 -8.56 19.16
C GLU A 255 21.25 -9.68 18.35
N ALA A 256 21.31 -9.50 17.04
CA ALA A 256 22.05 -10.37 16.11
C ALA A 256 22.54 -9.57 14.91
N GLU A 257 23.57 -10.10 14.24
CA GLU A 257 24.01 -9.63 12.94
C GLU A 257 23.94 -10.76 11.92
N VAL A 258 23.53 -10.43 10.70
CA VAL A 258 23.44 -11.37 9.60
C VAL A 258 24.17 -10.79 8.39
N ALA A 259 25.11 -11.55 7.84
CA ALA A 259 25.79 -11.18 6.63
C ALA A 259 24.91 -11.42 5.39
N CYS A 260 24.98 -10.51 4.42
CA CYS A 260 24.32 -10.69 3.13
C CYS A 260 24.95 -9.81 2.06
N ALA A 261 24.83 -10.22 0.80
CA ALA A 261 25.30 -9.45 -0.35
C ALA A 261 24.26 -8.44 -0.84
N THR A 262 22.98 -8.65 -0.49
CA THR A 262 21.87 -7.81 -0.94
C THR A 262 20.86 -7.56 0.16
N VAL A 263 20.41 -6.32 0.26
CA VAL A 263 19.25 -5.91 1.09
C VAL A 263 18.17 -5.32 0.18
N VAL A 264 16.96 -5.84 0.31
CA VAL A 264 15.74 -5.25 -0.28
C VAL A 264 14.92 -4.64 0.85
N SER A 265 14.90 -3.32 0.95
CA SER A 265 14.11 -2.62 1.97
C SER A 265 12.69 -2.38 1.49
N ASN A 266 11.72 -2.89 2.23
CA ASN A 266 10.30 -2.55 2.08
C ASN A 266 9.82 -1.58 3.18
N ALA A 267 10.74 -0.95 3.90
CA ALA A 267 10.46 0.18 4.78
C ALA A 267 10.18 1.45 3.94
N ASN A 268 9.81 2.56 4.59
CA ASN A 268 9.70 3.83 3.86
C ASN A 268 11.08 4.22 3.30
N ILE A 269 11.13 4.78 2.06
CA ILE A 269 12.40 5.16 1.43
C ILE A 269 13.18 6.19 2.24
N LYS A 270 12.49 7.15 2.90
CA LYS A 270 13.17 8.11 3.78
C LYS A 270 13.81 7.41 4.97
N ASP A 271 13.14 6.44 5.58
CA ASP A 271 13.72 5.66 6.70
C ASP A 271 14.86 4.77 6.22
N THR A 272 14.76 4.18 5.03
CA THR A 272 15.83 3.38 4.42
C THR A 272 17.11 4.18 4.26
N VAL A 273 17.00 5.41 3.73
CA VAL A 273 18.18 6.28 3.47
C VAL A 273 18.63 7.02 4.73
N LEU A 274 17.69 7.60 5.49
CA LEU A 274 18.05 8.56 6.54
C LEU A 274 18.20 7.95 7.95
N LYS A 275 17.75 6.68 8.14
CA LYS A 275 17.78 6.02 9.46
C LYS A 275 18.44 4.65 9.43
N LEU A 276 18.05 3.78 8.48
CA LEU A 276 18.51 2.40 8.43
C LEU A 276 19.93 2.27 7.87
N THR A 277 20.38 3.24 7.08
CA THR A 277 21.74 3.26 6.48
C THR A 277 22.50 4.48 6.98
N ASP A 278 23.80 4.36 7.18
CA ASP A 278 24.58 5.50 7.62
C ASP A 278 24.71 6.55 6.49
N ALA A 279 24.64 7.83 6.86
CA ALA A 279 24.71 8.94 5.91
C ALA A 279 25.99 8.91 5.05
N THR A 280 27.11 8.44 5.61
CA THR A 280 28.39 8.28 4.89
C THR A 280 28.34 7.28 3.74
N ALA A 281 27.27 6.47 3.68
CA ALA A 281 27.03 5.53 2.59
C ALA A 281 26.43 6.19 1.34
N PHE A 282 26.12 7.48 1.38
CA PHE A 282 25.47 8.20 0.28
C PHE A 282 26.22 9.49 -0.06
N ASP A 283 25.98 10.01 -1.25
CA ASP A 283 26.44 11.34 -1.64
C ASP A 283 25.50 12.41 -1.04
N ASP A 284 26.04 13.58 -0.70
CA ASP A 284 25.27 14.66 -0.06
C ASP A 284 24.06 15.10 -0.89
N SER A 285 24.22 15.15 -2.21
CA SER A 285 23.12 15.49 -3.13
C SER A 285 21.99 14.46 -3.11
N PHE A 286 22.31 13.18 -2.94
CA PHE A 286 21.32 12.11 -2.81
C PHE A 286 20.60 12.16 -1.46
N LEU A 287 21.34 12.42 -0.38
CA LEU A 287 20.75 12.64 0.94
C LEU A 287 19.77 13.81 0.95
N GLU A 288 20.13 14.90 0.26
CA GLU A 288 19.25 16.06 0.17
C GLU A 288 17.98 15.74 -0.63
N GLN A 289 18.10 15.03 -1.77
CA GLN A 289 16.93 14.54 -2.50
C GLN A 289 16.03 13.66 -1.61
N ALA A 290 16.61 12.76 -0.83
CA ALA A 290 15.83 11.90 0.09
C ALA A 290 15.12 12.69 1.21
N ARG A 291 15.73 13.77 1.73
CA ARG A 291 15.10 14.66 2.72
C ARG A 291 13.90 15.40 2.13
N GLN A 292 14.01 15.85 0.89
CA GLN A 292 12.98 16.61 0.18
C GLN A 292 11.80 15.75 -0.31
N VAL A 293 11.93 14.43 -0.32
CA VAL A 293 10.83 13.54 -0.69
C VAL A 293 9.61 13.80 0.20
N ARG A 294 8.50 14.20 -0.41
CA ARG A 294 7.22 14.35 0.29
C ARG A 294 6.58 13.00 0.50
N VAL A 295 5.97 12.83 1.65
CA VAL A 295 5.14 11.65 1.93
C VAL A 295 3.69 11.89 1.53
N ASN A 296 2.95 10.82 1.30
CA ASN A 296 1.54 10.89 0.99
C ASN A 296 0.72 11.01 2.28
N THR A 297 -0.58 11.29 2.13
CA THR A 297 -1.52 11.35 3.25
C THR A 297 -1.59 10.02 3.99
N SER A 298 -2.06 10.09 5.21
CA SER A 298 -2.52 8.97 6.01
C SER A 298 -4.03 8.80 5.88
N SER A 299 -4.61 7.92 6.69
CA SER A 299 -6.05 7.72 6.75
C SER A 299 -6.53 7.43 8.18
N CYS A 300 -7.78 7.81 8.47
CA CYS A 300 -8.55 7.21 9.54
C CYS A 300 -9.47 6.16 8.99
N GLN A 301 -9.60 5.05 9.70
CA GLN A 301 -10.51 3.96 9.33
C GLN A 301 -11.37 3.58 10.53
N VAL A 302 -12.66 3.34 10.30
CA VAL A 302 -13.55 2.82 11.32
C VAL A 302 -14.01 1.42 10.91
N TYR A 303 -13.81 0.48 11.81
CA TYR A 303 -14.15 -0.92 11.65
C TYR A 303 -15.42 -1.22 12.42
N MET A 304 -16.46 -1.68 11.73
CA MET A 304 -17.77 -1.99 12.31
C MET A 304 -18.10 -3.45 12.06
N GLY A 305 -18.27 -4.21 13.13
CA GLY A 305 -18.72 -5.60 13.11
C GLY A 305 -20.22 -5.69 13.34
N VAL A 306 -20.95 -6.30 12.41
CA VAL A 306 -22.36 -6.56 12.57
C VAL A 306 -22.53 -7.82 13.42
N ARG A 307 -23.46 -7.75 14.40
CA ARG A 307 -23.79 -8.85 15.33
C ARG A 307 -24.16 -10.11 14.56
N THR A 308 -23.76 -11.26 15.06
CA THR A 308 -24.14 -12.56 14.50
C THR A 308 -25.66 -12.72 14.46
N GLY A 309 -26.18 -13.13 13.30
CA GLY A 309 -27.61 -13.30 13.08
C GLY A 309 -28.33 -12.06 12.55
N GLU A 310 -27.70 -10.89 12.62
CA GLU A 310 -28.22 -9.68 11.99
C GLU A 310 -27.89 -9.67 10.48
N SER A 311 -28.72 -8.98 9.72
CA SER A 311 -28.50 -8.70 8.30
C SER A 311 -28.62 -7.22 8.00
N ILE A 312 -27.92 -6.78 6.95
CA ILE A 312 -28.02 -5.41 6.44
C ILE A 312 -28.46 -5.45 4.97
N PRO A 313 -29.19 -4.43 4.50
CA PRO A 313 -29.58 -4.33 3.09
C PRO A 313 -28.32 -4.16 2.22
N HIS A 314 -28.39 -4.54 0.95
CA HIS A 314 -27.35 -4.24 -0.02
C HIS A 314 -27.39 -2.75 -0.37
N ILE A 315 -26.33 -2.02 -0.01
CA ILE A 315 -26.22 -0.57 -0.27
C ILE A 315 -25.19 -0.23 -1.35
N GLY A 316 -24.44 -1.24 -1.80
CA GLY A 316 -23.30 -1.18 -2.69
C GLY A 316 -22.12 -1.94 -2.08
N ASP A 317 -21.19 -2.38 -2.92
CA ASP A 317 -19.96 -3.03 -2.48
C ASP A 317 -18.95 -1.99 -1.93
N LEU A 318 -18.91 -0.84 -2.61
CA LEU A 318 -18.06 0.29 -2.28
C LEU A 318 -18.85 1.59 -2.47
N VAL A 319 -19.05 2.34 -1.41
CA VAL A 319 -19.86 3.56 -1.41
C VAL A 319 -19.00 4.75 -1.03
N PHE A 320 -18.90 5.71 -1.94
CA PHE A 320 -18.22 6.99 -1.74
C PHE A 320 -19.24 8.06 -1.43
N THR A 321 -19.05 8.77 -0.32
CA THR A 321 -19.95 9.86 0.09
C THR A 321 -19.16 11.13 0.37
N SER A 322 -19.74 12.28 0.09
CA SER A 322 -19.24 13.60 0.49
C SER A 322 -20.41 14.57 0.60
N GLU A 323 -20.35 15.51 1.53
CA GLU A 323 -21.33 16.57 1.71
C GLU A 323 -20.80 17.95 1.27
N ALA A 324 -19.54 18.04 0.88
CA ALA A 324 -18.91 19.29 0.50
C ALA A 324 -19.59 19.95 -0.71
N LYS A 325 -19.92 21.24 -0.56
CA LYS A 325 -20.44 22.09 -1.62
C LYS A 325 -19.96 23.53 -1.41
N PRO A 326 -19.26 24.15 -2.37
CA PRO A 326 -18.81 23.59 -3.65
C PRO A 326 -17.75 22.47 -3.49
N PHE A 327 -17.50 21.72 -4.57
CA PHE A 327 -16.45 20.71 -4.59
C PHE A 327 -15.06 21.33 -4.35
N SER A 328 -14.31 20.72 -3.46
CA SER A 328 -12.91 21.07 -3.18
C SER A 328 -12.08 19.80 -2.96
N SER A 329 -11.03 19.62 -3.75
CA SER A 329 -10.12 18.47 -3.56
C SER A 329 -9.33 18.54 -2.27
N ARG A 330 -9.15 19.71 -1.67
CA ARG A 330 -8.49 19.88 -0.37
C ARG A 330 -9.38 19.44 0.78
N GLU A 331 -10.71 19.61 0.64
CA GLU A 331 -11.67 19.11 1.64
C GLU A 331 -11.60 17.57 1.77
N LEU A 332 -11.29 16.87 0.69
CA LEU A 332 -11.17 15.40 0.71
C LEU A 332 -10.09 14.87 1.66
N ILE A 333 -9.14 15.70 2.06
CA ILE A 333 -8.03 15.36 2.95
C ILE A 333 -7.98 16.23 4.22
N ASP A 334 -9.04 17.02 4.47
CA ASP A 334 -9.15 17.91 5.63
C ASP A 334 -9.41 17.11 6.92
N PHE A 335 -8.98 17.67 8.07
CA PHE A 335 -9.20 17.05 9.38
C PHE A 335 -10.69 16.90 9.73
N HIS A 336 -11.53 17.77 9.17
CA HIS A 336 -12.99 17.76 9.33
C HIS A 336 -13.74 17.34 8.06
N THR A 337 -13.07 16.59 7.18
CA THR A 337 -13.67 16.16 5.92
C THR A 337 -15.02 15.47 6.12
N THR A 338 -15.96 15.79 5.25
CA THR A 338 -17.23 15.06 5.14
C THR A 338 -17.15 13.86 4.22
N SER A 339 -16.02 13.74 3.52
CA SER A 339 -15.74 12.70 2.54
C SER A 339 -15.47 11.36 3.21
N ARG A 340 -16.18 10.28 2.80
CA ARG A 340 -16.03 8.94 3.36
C ARG A 340 -16.19 7.86 2.30
N THR A 341 -15.41 6.81 2.45
CA THR A 341 -15.63 5.56 1.73
C THR A 341 -16.18 4.52 2.70
N TYR A 342 -17.17 3.77 2.27
CA TYR A 342 -17.69 2.59 2.97
C TYR A 342 -17.43 1.35 2.12
N SER A 343 -16.59 0.45 2.58
CA SER A 343 -16.43 -0.90 2.03
C SER A 343 -17.32 -1.84 2.82
N VAL A 344 -18.31 -2.41 2.17
CA VAL A 344 -19.27 -3.33 2.80
C VAL A 344 -18.89 -4.76 2.43
N TYR A 345 -18.58 -5.56 3.44
CA TYR A 345 -18.26 -6.96 3.26
C TYR A 345 -19.49 -7.80 3.59
N TYR A 346 -20.10 -8.30 2.54
CA TYR A 346 -21.22 -9.22 2.63
C TYR A 346 -20.72 -10.66 2.86
N PRO A 347 -21.53 -11.56 3.46
CA PRO A 347 -21.09 -12.93 3.72
C PRO A 347 -20.57 -13.68 2.49
N ASP A 348 -21.13 -13.40 1.31
CA ASP A 348 -20.74 -14.05 0.06
C ASP A 348 -19.38 -13.60 -0.46
N THR A 349 -19.02 -12.35 -0.19
CA THR A 349 -17.72 -11.78 -0.60
C THR A 349 -16.63 -12.07 0.40
N ARG A 350 -17.00 -12.33 1.66
CA ARG A 350 -16.06 -12.58 2.74
C ARG A 350 -16.42 -13.77 3.62
N PRO A 351 -16.30 -15.00 3.13
CA PRO A 351 -16.60 -16.18 3.92
C PRO A 351 -15.47 -16.57 4.88
N HIS A 352 -15.13 -15.71 5.87
CA HIS A 352 -14.01 -15.98 6.78
C HIS A 352 -14.36 -16.79 7.97
N THR A 353 -15.60 -16.89 8.28
CA THR A 353 -16.06 -17.48 9.53
C THR A 353 -17.01 -18.62 9.22
N LYS A 354 -17.06 -19.62 10.12
CA LYS A 354 -18.07 -20.70 10.05
C LYS A 354 -19.50 -20.16 10.08
N ILE A 355 -19.68 -18.93 10.55
CA ILE A 355 -20.97 -18.22 10.63
C ILE A 355 -20.86 -17.01 9.71
N PRO A 356 -21.76 -16.86 8.73
CA PRO A 356 -21.82 -15.69 7.86
C PRO A 356 -21.92 -14.40 8.66
N ARG A 357 -21.13 -13.39 8.31
CA ARG A 357 -21.08 -12.08 9.00
C ARG A 357 -20.93 -10.96 8.01
N TYR A 358 -21.44 -9.81 8.38
CA TYR A 358 -21.16 -8.56 7.70
C TYR A 358 -20.07 -7.79 8.46
N ALA A 359 -19.21 -7.12 7.73
CA ALA A 359 -18.30 -6.13 8.27
C ALA A 359 -18.31 -4.88 7.39
N ILE A 360 -18.16 -3.73 8.00
CA ILE A 360 -18.09 -2.45 7.28
C ILE A 360 -16.80 -1.77 7.70
N VAL A 361 -16.00 -1.38 6.72
CA VAL A 361 -14.80 -0.57 6.95
C VAL A 361 -15.02 0.77 6.30
N THR A 362 -14.98 1.83 7.10
CA THR A 362 -15.01 3.19 6.54
C THR A 362 -13.62 3.78 6.50
N SER A 363 -13.37 4.67 5.55
CA SER A 363 -12.08 5.33 5.42
C SER A 363 -12.27 6.81 5.09
N VAL A 364 -11.42 7.64 5.68
CA VAL A 364 -11.23 9.05 5.33
C VAL A 364 -9.74 9.34 5.23
N ASN A 365 -9.31 10.12 4.22
CA ASN A 365 -7.93 10.56 4.13
C ASN A 365 -7.69 11.71 5.10
N GLN A 366 -6.57 11.68 5.81
CA GLN A 366 -6.21 12.72 6.77
C GLN A 366 -4.70 12.92 6.85
N GLN A 367 -4.28 14.09 7.30
CA GLN A 367 -2.87 14.41 7.51
C GLN A 367 -2.41 13.87 8.87
N TYR A 368 -1.19 13.38 8.92
CA TYR A 368 -0.60 12.89 10.18
C TYR A 368 -0.41 14.03 11.20
N GLU A 369 -0.05 15.19 10.71
CA GLU A 369 0.24 16.39 11.48
C GLU A 369 -0.94 16.83 12.34
N ASP A 370 -2.16 16.67 11.85
CA ASP A 370 -3.40 16.97 12.57
C ASP A 370 -3.60 16.10 13.81
N TRP A 371 -2.98 14.91 13.81
CA TRP A 371 -3.10 13.92 14.89
C TRP A 371 -1.87 13.85 15.79
N ALA A 372 -0.70 14.18 15.28
CA ALA A 372 0.59 13.88 15.92
C ALA A 372 0.74 14.53 17.28
N ASN A 373 0.32 15.80 17.41
CA ASN A 373 0.54 16.62 18.58
C ASN A 373 -0.71 16.79 19.47
N LEU A 374 -1.79 16.06 19.20
CA LEU A 374 -2.99 16.08 20.05
C LEU A 374 -2.67 15.55 21.45
N SER A 375 -3.21 16.21 22.48
CA SER A 375 -3.26 15.64 23.81
C SER A 375 -4.02 14.30 23.78
N GLU A 376 -3.83 13.45 24.77
CA GLU A 376 -4.55 12.17 24.80
C GLU A 376 -6.07 12.38 24.89
N ALA A 377 -6.54 13.38 25.59
CA ALA A 377 -7.96 13.71 25.70
C ALA A 377 -8.53 14.17 24.33
N ASP A 378 -7.84 15.08 23.63
CA ASP A 378 -8.25 15.54 22.31
C ASP A 378 -8.19 14.40 21.30
N TYR A 379 -7.14 13.57 21.36
CA TYR A 379 -7.02 12.39 20.52
C TYR A 379 -8.21 11.45 20.65
N GLN A 380 -8.63 11.13 21.87
CA GLN A 380 -9.79 10.27 22.11
C GLN A 380 -11.09 10.94 21.65
N THR A 381 -11.22 12.26 21.88
CA THR A 381 -12.38 13.04 21.40
C THR A 381 -12.51 13.00 19.87
N HIS A 382 -11.43 13.26 19.16
CA HIS A 382 -11.43 13.22 17.70
C HIS A 382 -11.62 11.82 17.14
N LYS A 383 -11.05 10.81 17.81
CA LYS A 383 -11.26 9.40 17.45
C LYS A 383 -12.74 9.01 17.59
N ALA A 384 -13.39 9.40 18.68
CA ALA A 384 -14.81 9.17 18.91
C ALA A 384 -15.67 9.92 17.86
N ARG A 385 -15.28 11.14 17.48
CA ARG A 385 -15.94 11.90 16.41
C ARG A 385 -15.92 11.14 15.08
N VAL A 386 -14.78 10.62 14.66
CA VAL A 386 -14.67 9.88 13.39
C VAL A 386 -15.58 8.65 13.39
N ILE A 387 -15.70 7.94 14.52
CA ILE A 387 -16.64 6.83 14.65
C ILE A 387 -18.09 7.31 14.53
N GLU A 388 -18.45 8.37 15.25
CA GLU A 388 -19.79 8.91 15.29
C GLU A 388 -20.26 9.42 13.91
N GLU A 389 -19.39 10.15 13.21
CA GLU A 389 -19.66 10.64 11.85
C GLU A 389 -19.79 9.49 10.84
N SER A 390 -19.03 8.40 11.03
CA SER A 390 -19.14 7.21 10.19
C SER A 390 -20.50 6.50 10.39
N PHE A 391 -20.99 6.40 11.63
CA PHE A 391 -22.34 5.90 11.90
C PHE A 391 -23.39 6.80 11.27
N ARG A 392 -23.31 8.11 11.49
CA ARG A 392 -24.26 9.09 10.95
C ARG A 392 -24.38 9.05 9.42
N GLY A 393 -23.26 8.89 8.73
CA GLY A 393 -23.27 8.70 7.29
C GLY A 393 -23.93 7.39 6.87
N LEU A 394 -23.68 6.33 7.63
CA LEU A 394 -24.24 5.01 7.32
C LEU A 394 -25.74 4.88 7.64
N GLU A 395 -26.22 5.59 8.65
CA GLU A 395 -27.66 5.66 9.02
C GLU A 395 -28.54 6.19 7.89
N LYS A 396 -27.98 6.97 6.96
CA LYS A 396 -28.70 7.43 5.75
C LYS A 396 -29.10 6.26 4.84
N PHE A 397 -28.39 5.13 4.91
CA PHE A 397 -28.62 3.93 4.10
C PHE A 397 -29.21 2.78 4.92
N ILE A 398 -28.84 2.68 6.18
CA ILE A 398 -29.22 1.62 7.11
C ILE A 398 -29.62 2.28 8.44
N PRO A 399 -30.86 2.74 8.57
CA PRO A 399 -31.29 3.56 9.73
C PRO A 399 -31.08 2.88 11.10
N ASP A 400 -31.09 1.55 11.16
CA ASP A 400 -30.95 0.76 12.38
C ASP A 400 -29.53 0.18 12.58
N ILE A 401 -28.53 0.67 11.84
CA ILE A 401 -27.18 0.10 11.87
C ILE A 401 -26.55 0.12 13.26
N ARG A 402 -26.79 1.13 14.08
CA ARG A 402 -26.28 1.20 15.46
C ARG A 402 -26.76 0.05 16.33
N ALA A 403 -28.00 -0.37 16.16
CA ALA A 403 -28.55 -1.49 16.90
C ALA A 403 -27.98 -2.84 16.45
N LYS A 404 -27.50 -2.92 15.20
CA LYS A 404 -26.94 -4.14 14.60
C LYS A 404 -25.46 -4.31 14.82
N VAL A 405 -24.71 -3.22 14.99
CA VAL A 405 -23.26 -3.25 15.23
C VAL A 405 -22.99 -3.54 16.71
N ASP A 406 -22.18 -4.55 17.00
CA ASP A 406 -21.74 -4.91 18.35
C ASP A 406 -20.27 -4.63 18.61
N HIS A 407 -19.52 -4.24 17.57
CA HIS A 407 -18.12 -3.79 17.68
C HIS A 407 -17.85 -2.63 16.76
N ALA A 408 -17.30 -1.54 17.29
CA ALA A 408 -16.82 -0.41 16.49
C ALA A 408 -15.52 0.14 17.09
N GLU A 409 -14.51 0.32 16.26
CA GLU A 409 -13.24 0.97 16.65
C GLU A 409 -12.64 1.75 15.49
N ALA A 410 -11.78 2.73 15.79
CA ALA A 410 -11.08 3.50 14.78
C ALA A 410 -9.57 3.32 14.86
N ALA A 411 -8.92 3.19 13.70
CA ALA A 411 -7.50 3.46 13.50
C ALA A 411 -7.31 4.87 12.96
N THR A 412 -6.22 5.52 13.36
CA THR A 412 -5.87 6.89 13.00
C THR A 412 -4.47 6.93 12.38
N PRO A 413 -4.01 8.05 11.84
CA PRO A 413 -2.62 8.20 11.39
C PRO A 413 -1.57 7.80 12.45
N ARG A 414 -1.82 8.08 13.75
CA ARG A 414 -0.96 7.59 14.85
C ARG A 414 -0.96 6.07 14.96
N THR A 415 -2.09 5.41 14.71
CA THR A 415 -2.21 3.95 14.71
C THR A 415 -1.38 3.36 13.56
N VAL A 416 -1.51 3.91 12.36
CA VAL A 416 -0.74 3.48 11.18
C VAL A 416 0.76 3.65 11.43
N ASN A 417 1.19 4.84 11.89
CA ASN A 417 2.59 5.10 12.21
C ASN A 417 3.14 4.11 13.25
N ARG A 418 2.37 3.80 14.30
CA ARG A 418 2.78 2.87 15.36
C ARG A 418 2.98 1.44 14.84
N TYR A 419 2.04 0.93 14.02
CA TYR A 419 2.04 -0.49 13.64
C TYR A 419 2.84 -0.81 12.39
N VAL A 420 2.92 0.10 11.41
CA VAL A 420 3.70 -0.12 10.18
C VAL A 420 4.98 0.70 10.12
N ARG A 421 5.19 1.60 11.10
CA ARG A 421 6.37 2.47 11.19
C ARG A 421 6.62 3.33 9.95
N HIS A 422 5.62 3.55 9.11
CA HIS A 422 5.74 4.49 7.99
C HIS A 422 5.88 5.92 8.49
N VAL A 423 6.77 6.69 7.88
CA VAL A 423 6.93 8.12 8.16
C VAL A 423 5.57 8.80 7.99
N ALA A 424 5.18 9.62 8.98
CA ALA A 424 3.89 10.31 9.01
C ALA A 424 2.67 9.38 8.83
N GLY A 425 2.77 8.11 9.23
CA GLY A 425 1.66 7.14 9.10
C GLY A 425 1.10 7.01 7.70
N THR A 426 1.86 7.34 6.65
CA THR A 426 1.37 7.36 5.27
C THR A 426 0.81 6.01 4.84
N SER A 427 -0.34 6.05 4.15
CA SER A 427 -0.99 4.85 3.61
C SER A 427 -0.44 4.43 2.24
N PHE A 428 0.10 5.38 1.46
CA PHE A 428 0.58 5.17 0.08
C PHE A 428 2.05 5.59 -0.12
N GLY A 429 2.85 5.57 0.96
CA GLY A 429 4.27 5.83 0.90
C GLY A 429 4.58 7.29 0.55
N THR A 430 5.24 7.54 -0.57
CA THR A 430 5.70 8.87 -0.97
C THR A 430 4.96 9.42 -2.18
N LYS A 431 5.02 10.75 -2.36
CA LYS A 431 4.69 11.39 -3.62
C LYS A 431 5.67 10.95 -4.72
N PHE A 432 5.43 11.41 -5.95
CA PHE A 432 6.08 10.91 -7.16
C PHE A 432 7.62 10.94 -7.13
N GLU A 433 8.22 11.98 -6.56
CA GLU A 433 9.66 12.15 -6.46
C GLU A 433 10.39 11.05 -5.68
N GLY A 434 9.71 10.37 -4.77
CA GLY A 434 10.28 9.26 -4.01
C GLY A 434 10.67 8.06 -4.86
N LEU A 435 10.06 7.89 -6.03
CA LEU A 435 10.40 6.80 -6.94
C LEU A 435 11.80 6.98 -7.53
N LYS A 436 12.19 8.22 -7.87
CA LYS A 436 13.53 8.51 -8.37
C LYS A 436 14.60 8.15 -7.32
N VAL A 437 14.40 8.55 -6.06
CA VAL A 437 15.31 8.20 -4.96
C VAL A 437 15.37 6.69 -4.76
N SER A 438 14.21 6.00 -4.80
CA SER A 438 14.14 4.55 -4.66
C SER A 438 14.90 3.82 -5.77
N MET A 439 14.77 4.25 -7.01
CA MET A 439 15.44 3.65 -8.16
C MET A 439 16.95 3.92 -8.19
N GLY A 440 17.39 5.07 -7.70
CA GLY A 440 18.81 5.46 -7.64
C GLY A 440 19.59 4.84 -6.47
N LEU A 441 18.92 4.14 -5.57
CA LEU A 441 19.56 3.58 -4.37
C LEU A 441 20.73 2.62 -4.66
N PRO A 442 20.62 1.66 -5.60
CA PRO A 442 21.73 0.75 -5.92
C PRO A 442 22.93 1.42 -6.60
N GLU A 443 22.74 2.61 -7.18
CA GLU A 443 23.85 3.41 -7.74
C GLU A 443 24.69 4.05 -6.61
N GLN A 444 24.10 4.32 -5.46
CA GLN A 444 24.75 4.84 -4.27
C GLN A 444 25.42 3.73 -3.45
N VAL A 445 24.73 2.61 -3.27
CA VAL A 445 25.21 1.48 -2.47
C VAL A 445 24.88 0.18 -3.22
N GLY A 446 25.92 -0.49 -3.72
CA GLY A 446 25.77 -1.79 -4.39
C GLY A 446 25.10 -2.81 -3.49
N GLY A 447 24.10 -3.51 -4.02
CA GLY A 447 23.32 -4.49 -3.27
C GLY A 447 22.19 -3.91 -2.40
N LEU A 448 22.01 -2.59 -2.33
CA LEU A 448 20.89 -1.98 -1.59
C LEU A 448 19.76 -1.58 -2.54
N TYR A 449 18.60 -2.16 -2.33
CA TYR A 449 17.40 -1.94 -3.14
C TYR A 449 16.20 -1.55 -2.25
N HIS A 450 15.20 -0.94 -2.87
CA HIS A 450 13.96 -0.56 -2.18
C HIS A 450 12.73 -1.07 -2.94
N ALA A 451 11.81 -1.73 -2.23
CA ALA A 451 10.56 -2.31 -2.76
C ALA A 451 9.31 -1.83 -1.98
N GLY A 452 9.45 -0.79 -1.16
CA GLY A 452 8.32 -0.19 -0.44
C GLY A 452 7.44 0.69 -1.33
N SER A 453 6.33 1.18 -0.76
CA SER A 453 5.40 2.07 -1.46
C SER A 453 6.05 3.41 -1.81
N VAL A 454 6.15 3.72 -3.10
CA VAL A 454 6.74 4.97 -3.61
C VAL A 454 5.99 5.50 -4.83
N GLY A 455 6.00 6.82 -4.97
CA GLY A 455 5.59 7.50 -6.20
C GLY A 455 4.14 7.26 -6.58
N ILE A 456 3.30 6.87 -5.64
CA ILE A 456 1.89 6.51 -5.82
C ILE A 456 1.69 5.33 -6.79
N ILE A 457 2.29 5.35 -7.98
CA ILE A 457 2.15 4.29 -8.99
C ILE A 457 2.74 2.94 -8.57
N MET A 458 3.78 2.95 -7.73
CA MET A 458 4.36 1.75 -7.09
C MET A 458 3.79 1.59 -5.67
N SER A 459 2.56 2.02 -5.45
CA SER A 459 1.84 1.95 -4.18
C SER A 459 0.54 1.16 -4.33
N GLY A 460 -0.17 0.97 -3.21
CA GLY A 460 -1.33 0.08 -3.17
C GLY A 460 -0.91 -1.37 -3.43
N TRP A 461 -1.88 -2.26 -3.55
CA TRP A 461 -1.60 -3.71 -3.63
C TRP A 461 -0.90 -4.09 -4.93
N LEU A 462 -1.46 -3.67 -6.07
CA LEU A 462 -0.89 -3.99 -7.39
C LEU A 462 0.48 -3.33 -7.60
N GLY A 463 0.59 -2.05 -7.26
CA GLY A 463 1.83 -1.30 -7.46
C GLY A 463 2.99 -1.88 -6.66
N THR A 464 2.77 -2.21 -5.38
CA THR A 464 3.80 -2.79 -4.51
C THR A 464 4.19 -4.21 -4.93
N ILE A 465 3.23 -5.06 -5.33
CA ILE A 465 3.55 -6.40 -5.86
C ILE A 465 4.42 -6.26 -7.12
N ASN A 466 4.02 -5.45 -8.08
CA ASN A 466 4.78 -5.26 -9.32
C ASN A 466 6.17 -4.66 -9.04
N TYR A 467 6.27 -3.73 -8.09
CA TYR A 467 7.56 -3.16 -7.72
C TYR A 467 8.47 -4.19 -7.04
N GLY A 468 7.91 -5.04 -6.16
CA GLY A 468 8.63 -6.18 -5.59
C GLY A 468 9.20 -7.13 -6.65
N VAL A 469 8.44 -7.37 -7.74
CA VAL A 469 8.90 -8.16 -8.90
C VAL A 469 10.07 -7.48 -9.61
N ILE A 470 9.93 -6.18 -9.93
CA ILE A 470 10.96 -5.41 -10.64
C ILE A 470 12.25 -5.39 -9.82
N VAL A 471 12.13 -5.10 -8.54
CA VAL A 471 13.28 -4.99 -7.64
C VAL A 471 13.97 -6.33 -7.41
N SER A 472 13.21 -7.41 -7.23
CA SER A 472 13.77 -8.75 -7.06
C SER A 472 14.57 -9.21 -8.29
N ALA A 473 14.10 -8.87 -9.51
CA ALA A 473 14.85 -9.18 -10.74
C ALA A 473 16.18 -8.42 -10.82
N LYS A 474 16.18 -7.12 -10.41
CA LYS A 474 17.43 -6.33 -10.36
C LYS A 474 18.38 -6.85 -9.29
N ALA A 475 17.88 -7.21 -8.11
CA ALA A 475 18.68 -7.78 -7.03
C ALA A 475 19.28 -9.15 -7.42
N ASP A 476 18.51 -10.01 -8.11
CA ASP A 476 19.02 -11.28 -8.61
C ASP A 476 20.10 -11.08 -9.70
N ALA A 477 19.92 -10.11 -10.60
CA ALA A 477 20.92 -9.76 -11.60
C ALA A 477 22.25 -9.33 -10.93
N TYR A 478 22.18 -8.47 -9.92
CA TYR A 478 23.33 -8.08 -9.13
C TYR A 478 24.02 -9.27 -8.45
N LEU A 479 23.27 -10.19 -7.86
CA LEU A 479 23.81 -11.39 -7.22
C LEU A 479 24.46 -12.40 -8.17
N ARG A 480 24.31 -12.22 -9.48
CA ARG A 480 25.01 -13.02 -10.51
C ARG A 480 26.35 -12.43 -10.94
N GLU A 481 26.62 -11.19 -10.57
CA GLU A 481 27.89 -10.53 -10.91
C GLU A 481 29.04 -11.16 -10.13
N PRO A 482 30.23 -11.41 -10.75
CA PRO A 482 31.36 -12.07 -10.08
C PRO A 482 31.82 -11.41 -8.79
N ASN A 483 31.63 -10.11 -8.65
CA ASN A 483 32.09 -9.31 -7.51
C ASN A 483 30.94 -8.88 -6.57
N ALA A 484 29.77 -9.51 -6.67
CA ALA A 484 28.62 -9.15 -5.83
C ALA A 484 28.81 -9.56 -4.36
N ASP A 485 29.65 -10.54 -4.09
CA ASP A 485 29.85 -11.13 -2.78
C ASP A 485 31.30 -10.99 -2.28
N PRO A 486 31.68 -9.86 -1.70
CA PRO A 486 33.05 -9.63 -1.22
C PRO A 486 33.48 -10.55 -0.07
N LEU A 487 32.50 -11.17 0.65
CA LEU A 487 32.77 -12.06 1.77
C LEU A 487 32.90 -13.54 1.33
N GLY A 488 32.35 -13.91 0.16
CA GLY A 488 32.49 -15.24 -0.44
C GLY A 488 33.90 -15.53 -0.95
N GLU A 489 34.57 -14.51 -1.51
CA GLU A 489 35.97 -14.62 -1.96
C GLU A 489 36.94 -14.76 -0.78
N ALA A 490 36.70 -14.09 0.34
CA ALA A 490 37.53 -14.21 1.53
C ALA A 490 37.47 -15.61 2.15
N ALA A 491 36.28 -16.24 2.15
CA ALA A 491 36.10 -17.61 2.65
C ALA A 491 36.69 -18.67 1.70
N ALA A 492 36.62 -18.44 0.40
CA ALA A 492 37.25 -19.33 -0.61
C ALA A 492 38.78 -19.26 -0.60
N SER A 493 39.34 -18.07 -0.37
CA SER A 493 40.81 -17.89 -0.25
C SER A 493 41.39 -18.41 1.08
N ALA A 494 40.61 -18.41 2.16
CA ALA A 494 41.02 -18.98 3.45
C ALA A 494 40.93 -20.52 3.48
N GLY A 495 40.11 -21.15 2.62
CA GLY A 495 39.95 -22.61 2.51
C GLY A 495 40.93 -23.26 1.51
N ALA A 496 41.68 -22.51 0.72
CA ALA A 496 42.64 -23.03 -0.26
C ALA A 496 44.09 -23.08 0.28
N GLY A 497 44.29 -22.85 1.56
CA GLY A 497 45.60 -22.78 2.25
C GLY A 497 45.73 -23.78 3.41
N VAL A 498 45.16 -25.02 3.28
CA VAL A 498 45.48 -26.12 4.21
C VAL A 498 45.86 -27.36 3.40
#